data_1ae9225768052bffb53302c2333b8aff
#
_entry.id   1ae9225768052bffb53302c2333b8aff
#
_cell.length_a   1.000
_cell.length_b   1.000
_cell.length_c   1.000
_cell.angle_alpha   90.00
_cell.angle_beta   90.00
_cell.angle_gamma   90.00
#
_symmetry.space_group_name_H-M   'P 1'
#
loop_
_entity.id
_entity.type
_entity.pdbx_description
1 polymer ?
#
loop_
_entity_poly.entity_id
_entity_poly.type
_entity_poly.pdbx_seq_one_letter_code
_entity_poly.pdbx_strand_id
1 'polypeptide(L)'
;MRKEHDFLGELEIPDNAYYGVQTMRAMENFQITGYTADPLFIKALGMVKKAAALANMKIGLLDEKIGNAMVQACDDIISGKLNDQFPTDPIQGGAGTSFNMNTNEVICN
;
A
#
# COMPACT_ATOMS: atom_id res chain seq x y z
N MET A 1 14.11 -3.04 13.91
CA MET A 1 12.75 -2.58 13.54
C MET A 1 12.68 -1.07 13.64
N ARG A 2 11.94 -0.45 12.74
CA ARG A 2 11.68 0.99 12.81
C ARG A 2 10.36 1.27 13.50
N LYS A 3 10.23 2.46 14.08
CA LYS A 3 8.97 2.93 14.66
C LYS A 3 8.24 3.85 13.70
N GLU A 4 6.96 3.63 13.52
CA GLU A 4 6.07 4.52 12.77
C GLU A 4 4.88 4.88 13.65
N HIS A 5 4.25 6.01 13.38
CA HIS A 5 3.14 6.50 14.20
C HIS A 5 1.98 7.01 13.34
N ASP A 6 0.81 6.98 13.93
CA ASP A 6 -0.41 7.63 13.45
C ASP A 6 -1.16 8.23 14.65
N PHE A 7 -2.41 8.62 14.46
CA PHE A 7 -3.22 9.19 15.55
C PHE A 7 -3.49 8.22 16.70
N LEU A 8 -3.33 6.91 16.48
CA LEU A 8 -3.56 5.89 17.51
C LEU A 8 -2.31 5.56 18.32
N GLY A 9 -1.13 6.04 17.90
CA GLY A 9 0.13 5.82 18.59
C GLY A 9 1.22 5.23 17.70
N GLU A 10 2.25 4.66 18.34
CA GLU A 10 3.40 4.09 17.64
C GLU A 10 3.30 2.58 17.53
N LEU A 11 3.82 2.04 16.42
CA LEU A 11 4.06 0.60 16.24
C LEU A 11 5.45 0.36 15.67
N GLU A 12 6.03 -0.79 16.01
CA GLU A 12 7.27 -1.24 15.40
C GLU A 12 6.99 -2.00 14.10
N ILE A 13 7.70 -1.62 13.04
CA ILE A 13 7.56 -2.17 11.70
C ILE A 13 8.90 -2.79 11.30
N PRO A 14 8.92 -3.97 10.64
CA PRO A 14 10.18 -4.53 10.13
C PRO A 14 10.90 -3.54 9.21
N ASP A 15 12.22 -3.41 9.35
CA ASP A 15 13.01 -2.43 8.61
C ASP A 15 12.95 -2.63 7.10
N ASN A 16 12.80 -3.87 6.65
CA ASN A 16 12.73 -4.22 5.22
C ASN A 16 11.33 -4.14 4.64
N ALA A 17 10.31 -3.79 5.44
CA ALA A 17 8.95 -3.68 4.96
C ALA A 17 8.71 -2.32 4.31
N TYR A 18 8.04 -2.33 3.16
CA TYR A 18 7.54 -1.12 2.51
C TYR A 18 6.18 -0.69 3.06
N TYR A 19 5.40 -1.63 3.60
CA TYR A 19 4.16 -1.26 4.29
C TYR A 19 4.46 -0.55 5.61
N GLY A 20 3.45 0.11 6.18
CA GLY A 20 3.62 0.94 7.37
C GLY A 20 2.63 0.62 8.49
N VAL A 21 2.38 1.61 9.34
CA VAL A 21 1.60 1.45 10.56
C VAL A 21 0.14 1.07 10.32
N GLN A 22 -0.49 1.61 9.27
CA GLN A 22 -1.89 1.30 8.96
C GLN A 22 -2.04 -0.17 8.55
N THR A 23 -1.13 -0.67 7.73
CA THR A 23 -1.09 -2.08 7.33
C THR A 23 -0.87 -2.98 8.53
N MET A 24 0.08 -2.63 9.41
CA MET A 24 0.35 -3.41 10.61
C MET A 24 -0.88 -3.49 11.52
N ARG A 25 -1.61 -2.39 11.71
CA ARG A 25 -2.86 -2.40 12.49
C ARG A 25 -3.93 -3.27 11.84
N ALA A 26 -4.05 -3.22 10.51
CA ALA A 26 -4.99 -4.07 9.79
C ALA A 26 -4.65 -5.56 9.96
N MET A 27 -3.38 -5.92 9.96
CA MET A 27 -2.95 -7.30 10.23
C MET A 27 -3.35 -7.76 11.63
N GLU A 28 -3.24 -6.87 12.62
CA GLU A 28 -3.64 -7.16 14.00
C GLU A 28 -5.17 -7.28 14.13
N ASN A 29 -5.92 -6.40 13.45
CA ASN A 29 -7.38 -6.35 13.55
C ASN A 29 -8.07 -7.49 12.79
N PHE A 30 -7.53 -7.91 11.67
CA PHE A 30 -8.16 -8.88 10.76
C PHE A 30 -7.29 -10.13 10.61
N GLN A 31 -7.37 -11.03 11.57
CA GLN A 31 -6.68 -12.32 11.60
C GLN A 31 -7.71 -13.44 11.38
N ILE A 32 -8.28 -13.50 10.17
CA ILE A 32 -9.48 -14.32 9.92
C ILE A 32 -9.14 -15.57 9.10
N THR A 33 -8.60 -15.42 7.89
CA THR A 33 -8.36 -16.57 7.00
C THR A 33 -6.90 -17.02 6.98
N GLY A 34 -5.95 -16.14 7.29
CA GLY A 34 -4.54 -16.39 7.10
C GLY A 34 -4.07 -16.27 5.64
N TYR A 35 -4.99 -15.99 4.71
CA TYR A 35 -4.65 -15.72 3.32
C TYR A 35 -4.28 -14.27 3.12
N THR A 36 -3.69 -13.97 1.97
CA THR A 36 -3.38 -12.61 1.53
C THR A 36 -4.11 -12.30 0.23
N ALA A 37 -3.95 -11.07 -0.28
CA ALA A 37 -4.59 -10.67 -1.52
C ALA A 37 -4.11 -11.50 -2.71
N ASP A 38 -5.04 -11.77 -3.64
CA ASP A 38 -4.71 -12.38 -4.93
C ASP A 38 -3.72 -11.47 -5.69
N PRO A 39 -2.65 -12.03 -6.30
CA PRO A 39 -1.69 -11.24 -7.07
C PRO A 39 -2.32 -10.37 -8.16
N LEU A 40 -3.40 -10.84 -8.79
CA LEU A 40 -4.11 -10.07 -9.81
C LEU A 40 -4.78 -8.84 -9.20
N PHE A 41 -5.33 -8.97 -7.99
CA PHE A 41 -5.93 -7.84 -7.27
C PHE A 41 -4.88 -6.80 -6.88
N ILE A 42 -3.71 -7.24 -6.41
CA ILE A 42 -2.57 -6.34 -6.11
C ILE A 42 -2.15 -5.59 -7.36
N LYS A 43 -2.05 -6.27 -8.50
CA LYS A 43 -1.76 -5.64 -9.79
C LYS A 43 -2.79 -4.57 -10.14
N ALA A 44 -4.08 -4.86 -9.95
CA ALA A 44 -5.16 -3.91 -10.21
C ALA A 44 -5.05 -2.67 -9.30
N LEU A 45 -4.72 -2.84 -8.03
CA LEU A 45 -4.49 -1.73 -7.09
C LEU A 45 -3.33 -0.84 -7.59
N GLY A 46 -2.24 -1.45 -8.04
CA GLY A 46 -1.12 -0.71 -8.62
C GLY A 46 -1.53 0.11 -9.84
N MET A 47 -2.35 -0.46 -10.72
CA MET A 47 -2.87 0.24 -11.90
C MET A 47 -3.75 1.44 -11.53
N VAL A 48 -4.62 1.29 -10.54
CA VAL A 48 -5.49 2.39 -10.06
C VAL A 48 -4.64 3.53 -9.50
N LYS A 49 -3.67 3.23 -8.68
CA LYS A 49 -2.79 4.25 -8.09
C LYS A 49 -1.90 4.93 -9.14
N LYS A 50 -1.42 4.18 -10.12
CA LYS A 50 -0.67 4.73 -11.24
C LYS A 50 -1.53 5.71 -12.04
N ALA A 51 -2.76 5.34 -12.37
CA ALA A 51 -3.69 6.21 -13.09
C ALA A 51 -3.95 7.51 -12.32
N ALA A 52 -4.15 7.41 -11.00
CA ALA A 52 -4.34 8.58 -10.14
C ALA A 52 -3.12 9.50 -10.14
N ALA A 53 -1.91 8.95 -10.03
CA ALA A 53 -0.67 9.72 -10.06
C ALA A 53 -0.50 10.45 -11.39
N LEU A 54 -0.70 9.76 -12.51
CA LEU A 54 -0.60 10.35 -13.84
C LEU A 54 -1.62 11.47 -14.05
N ALA A 55 -2.87 11.27 -13.62
CA ALA A 55 -3.91 12.27 -13.73
C ALA A 55 -3.58 13.52 -12.91
N ASN A 56 -3.12 13.33 -11.67
CA ASN A 56 -2.78 14.45 -10.77
C ASN A 56 -1.56 15.24 -11.26
N MET A 57 -0.58 14.57 -11.88
CA MET A 57 0.53 15.28 -12.51
C MET A 57 0.06 16.11 -13.71
N LYS A 58 -0.82 15.56 -14.53
CA LYS A 58 -1.32 16.22 -15.73
C LYS A 58 -2.07 17.52 -15.43
N ILE A 59 -2.85 17.54 -14.34
CA ILE A 59 -3.61 18.72 -13.93
C ILE A 59 -2.84 19.63 -12.98
N GLY A 60 -1.58 19.33 -12.68
CA GLY A 60 -0.70 20.19 -11.89
C GLY A 60 -0.89 20.12 -10.37
N LEU A 61 -1.65 19.13 -9.86
CA LEU A 61 -1.84 18.94 -8.41
C LEU A 61 -0.75 18.10 -7.75
N LEU A 62 0.09 17.43 -8.53
CA LEU A 62 1.17 16.58 -8.03
C LEU A 62 2.48 17.00 -8.70
N ASP A 63 3.51 17.24 -7.88
CA ASP A 63 4.85 17.56 -8.38
C ASP A 63 5.36 16.44 -9.28
N GLU A 64 5.97 16.81 -10.41
CA GLU A 64 6.40 15.85 -11.43
C GLU A 64 7.46 14.88 -10.91
N LYS A 65 8.41 15.36 -10.11
CA LYS A 65 9.46 14.51 -9.53
C LYS A 65 8.89 13.46 -8.59
N ILE A 66 7.99 13.90 -7.70
CA ILE A 66 7.30 13.00 -6.77
C ILE A 66 6.39 12.04 -7.54
N GLY A 67 5.62 12.56 -8.49
CA GLY A 67 4.72 11.77 -9.32
C GLY A 67 5.42 10.69 -10.12
N ASN A 68 6.58 10.98 -10.69
CA ASN A 68 7.36 10.00 -11.43
C ASN A 68 7.91 8.89 -10.52
N ALA A 69 8.31 9.22 -9.29
CA ALA A 69 8.71 8.23 -8.31
C ALA A 69 7.53 7.32 -7.92
N MET A 70 6.34 7.90 -7.75
CA MET A 70 5.12 7.13 -7.47
C MET A 70 4.76 6.20 -8.61
N VAL A 71 4.87 6.66 -9.85
CA VAL A 71 4.61 5.83 -11.05
C VAL A 71 5.58 4.65 -11.10
N GLN A 72 6.85 4.87 -10.80
CA GLN A 72 7.84 3.81 -10.75
C GLN A 72 7.49 2.78 -9.67
N ALA A 73 7.08 3.22 -8.49
CA ALA A 73 6.65 2.32 -7.43
C ALA A 73 5.41 1.52 -7.84
N CYS A 74 4.45 2.15 -8.52
CA CYS A 74 3.27 1.47 -9.07
C CYS A 74 3.66 0.41 -10.10
N ASP A 75 4.61 0.70 -10.98
CA ASP A 75 5.09 -0.26 -11.96
C ASP A 75 5.75 -1.47 -11.29
N ASP A 76 6.47 -1.28 -10.20
CA ASP A 76 7.03 -2.38 -9.41
C ASP A 76 5.94 -3.24 -8.79
N ILE A 77 4.86 -2.64 -8.29
CA ILE A 77 3.69 -3.36 -7.78
C ILE A 77 3.03 -4.16 -8.91
N ILE A 78 2.80 -3.55 -10.05
CA ILE A 78 2.15 -4.17 -11.22
C ILE A 78 2.96 -5.38 -11.72
N SER A 79 4.29 -5.28 -11.67
CA SER A 79 5.19 -6.38 -12.10
C SER A 79 5.18 -7.60 -11.16
N GLY A 80 4.62 -7.47 -9.96
CA GLY A 80 4.57 -8.54 -8.97
C GLY A 80 5.77 -8.60 -8.02
N LYS A 81 6.74 -7.71 -8.15
CA LYS A 81 7.96 -7.69 -7.32
C LYS A 81 7.67 -7.44 -5.84
N LEU A 82 6.57 -6.77 -5.52
CA LEU A 82 6.23 -6.34 -4.16
C LEU A 82 5.03 -7.07 -3.58
N ASN A 83 4.65 -8.23 -4.12
CA ASN A 83 3.47 -8.98 -3.66
C ASN A 83 3.56 -9.35 -2.17
N ASP A 84 4.76 -9.61 -1.65
CA ASP A 84 5.00 -9.92 -0.24
C ASP A 84 4.81 -8.72 0.69
N GLN A 85 4.66 -7.51 0.15
CA GLN A 85 4.39 -6.29 0.90
C GLN A 85 2.90 -6.04 1.13
N PHE A 86 2.03 -7.00 0.77
CA PHE A 86 0.58 -6.92 0.92
C PHE A 86 0.09 -8.06 1.84
N PRO A 87 0.39 -7.97 3.16
CA PRO A 87 0.15 -9.06 4.09
C PRO A 87 -1.25 -9.06 4.72
N THR A 88 -2.11 -8.09 4.40
CA THR A 88 -3.43 -7.99 5.03
C THR A 88 -4.35 -9.13 4.59
N ASP A 89 -5.19 -9.59 5.54
CA ASP A 89 -6.19 -10.63 5.28
C ASP A 89 -7.24 -10.10 4.28
N PRO A 90 -7.70 -10.92 3.31
CA PRO A 90 -8.74 -10.49 2.37
C PRO A 90 -10.09 -10.24 3.05
N ILE A 91 -10.35 -10.84 4.22
CA ILE A 91 -11.53 -10.53 5.01
C ILE A 91 -11.23 -9.34 5.90
N GLN A 92 -11.83 -8.22 5.61
CA GLN A 92 -11.58 -6.93 6.27
C GLN A 92 -12.84 -6.07 6.22
N GLY A 93 -12.73 -4.80 6.60
CA GLY A 93 -13.87 -3.87 6.52
C GLY A 93 -14.43 -3.78 5.09
N GLY A 94 -15.75 -3.71 4.95
CA GLY A 94 -16.43 -3.79 3.65
C GLY A 94 -16.09 -2.68 2.65
N ALA A 95 -15.56 -1.54 3.13
CA ALA A 95 -15.14 -0.44 2.26
C ALA A 95 -13.76 -0.68 1.60
N GLY A 96 -13.01 -1.71 2.01
CA GLY A 96 -11.72 -2.04 1.44
C GLY A 96 -10.57 -1.13 1.89
N THR A 97 -10.73 -0.39 2.97
CA THR A 97 -9.74 0.57 3.46
C THR A 97 -8.39 -0.08 3.74
N SER A 98 -8.37 -1.31 4.30
CA SER A 98 -7.11 -1.99 4.63
C SER A 98 -6.24 -2.22 3.41
N PHE A 99 -6.80 -2.70 2.29
CA PHE A 99 -6.05 -2.84 1.04
C PHE A 99 -5.62 -1.49 0.47
N ASN A 100 -6.50 -0.49 0.51
CA ASN A 100 -6.18 0.85 0.01
C ASN A 100 -4.99 1.44 0.77
N MET A 101 -5.02 1.41 2.10
CA MET A 101 -3.93 1.95 2.92
C MET A 101 -2.65 1.13 2.79
N ASN A 102 -2.75 -0.19 2.68
CA ASN A 102 -1.58 -1.03 2.42
C ASN A 102 -0.89 -0.60 1.12
N THR A 103 -1.65 -0.40 0.05
CA THR A 103 -1.12 0.04 -1.24
C THR A 103 -0.48 1.43 -1.11
N ASN A 104 -1.16 2.36 -0.45
CA ASN A 104 -0.63 3.72 -0.24
C ASN A 104 0.69 3.71 0.51
N GLU A 105 0.80 2.91 1.57
CA GLU A 105 2.02 2.83 2.37
C GLU A 105 3.17 2.21 1.60
N VAL A 106 2.93 1.16 0.82
CA VAL A 106 3.96 0.54 -0.03
C VAL A 106 4.49 1.55 -1.05
N ILE A 107 3.61 2.32 -1.68
CA ILE A 107 4.02 3.35 -2.65
C ILE A 107 4.81 4.47 -1.97
N CYS A 108 4.37 4.89 -0.78
CA CYS A 108 5.02 5.98 -0.05
C CYS A 108 6.45 5.61 0.40
N ASN A 109 6.63 4.38 0.83
CA ASN A 109 7.92 3.90 1.32
C ASN A 109 8.75 3.27 0.21
#